data_1f99a93514a35fde0b18971f9c393fd4
#
_entry.id   1f99a93514a35fde0b18971f9c393fd4
#
_cell.length_a   1.000
_cell.length_b   1.000
_cell.length_c   1.000
_cell.angle_alpha   90.00
_cell.angle_beta   90.00
_cell.angle_gamma   90.00
#
_symmetry.space_group_name_H-M   'P 1'
#
loop_
_entity.id
_entity.type
_entity.pdbx_description
1 polymer ?
#
loop_
_entity_poly.entity_id
_entity_poly.type
_entity_poly.pdbx_seq_one_letter_code
_entity_poly.pdbx_strand_id
1 'polypeptide(L)'
;MLKVRSALSLIQSQKATLSLATQKRWQTNVATAEAREDSEWLQAKPFEQIPRLNMWALSMKMSMPGGKYKNMELMEMFEAMRQDYGDIFFMPGIMGNPPFLSTHNPKDFEVVFRNEGVWPNRPGNYTLLYHREEYRKDFYQGVMGVIPSQGKPWGDFRTVVNPVLMQPKNVRLYYKKMSQVNQEFVQRILELRDPETLEAPDDFIDTINRWTLESVSVVALDKQLGLLKNSNKESEALKLFHYLDEFFIVSADLEMKPSPWRYIKTPKLKRLMRALDGIQEVTLAYVDEAIERLDKEAKEGVVRPENEQSVLEKLLKVDRKVATVMAMDMLMAGVDTTSSTFTALLLCLAKNPEKQARLREEVMKVLPNKDSEFTEASMKNLPYLRACIKESQRLYPLIVGNARVLSRDAVLSGYQVPAGTYVNIVPLNALTRDEYFPQASEFLPERWLRSPKDSESRCPANELKSTNPFVFLPFGFGPRMCVGKRIVEMELELGTARLIRNFNVEFNYPTENAFRSALINLPNIPLKFKFIDLPN
;
A
#
# COMPACT_ATOMS: atom_id res chain seq x y z
N MET A 1 46.48 -29.71 31.52
CA MET A 1 46.28 -28.28 31.19
C MET A 1 46.94 -27.80 29.88
N LEU A 2 48.09 -28.34 29.47
CA LEU A 2 48.79 -27.93 28.24
C LEU A 2 48.04 -28.27 26.93
N LYS A 3 47.35 -29.42 26.83
CA LYS A 3 46.60 -29.84 25.63
C LYS A 3 45.33 -29.02 25.35
N VAL A 4 44.73 -28.41 26.38
CA VAL A 4 43.52 -27.56 26.20
C VAL A 4 43.90 -26.16 25.70
N ARG A 5 45.05 -25.62 26.11
CA ARG A 5 45.56 -24.33 25.62
C ARG A 5 45.97 -24.37 24.14
N SER A 6 46.52 -25.49 23.66
CA SER A 6 46.88 -25.63 22.24
C SER A 6 45.66 -25.75 21.35
N ALA A 7 44.60 -26.42 21.80
CA ALA A 7 43.34 -26.50 21.05
C ALA A 7 42.59 -25.14 20.95
N LEU A 8 42.60 -24.38 22.03
CA LEU A 8 41.99 -23.03 22.02
C LEU A 8 42.76 -22.03 21.13
N SER A 9 44.10 -22.11 21.08
CA SER A 9 44.92 -21.28 20.20
C SER A 9 44.70 -21.62 18.72
N LEU A 10 44.52 -22.92 18.40
CA LEU A 10 44.19 -23.37 17.03
C LEU A 10 42.79 -22.89 16.60
N ILE A 11 41.78 -22.96 17.46
CA ILE A 11 40.41 -22.49 17.18
C ILE A 11 40.38 -20.95 17.00
N GLN A 12 41.15 -20.21 17.80
CA GLN A 12 41.27 -18.77 17.66
C GLN A 12 41.98 -18.38 16.37
N SER A 13 43.06 -19.08 15.99
CA SER A 13 43.79 -18.85 14.74
C SER A 13 42.90 -19.18 13.51
N GLN A 14 42.15 -20.28 13.55
CA GLN A 14 41.20 -20.62 12.48
C GLN A 14 40.03 -19.61 12.34
N LYS A 15 39.51 -19.11 13.46
CA LYS A 15 38.48 -18.04 13.40
C LYS A 15 39.03 -16.73 12.87
N ALA A 16 40.24 -16.36 13.20
CA ALA A 16 40.92 -15.17 12.68
C ALA A 16 41.19 -15.29 11.16
N THR A 17 41.65 -16.47 10.71
CA THR A 17 41.91 -16.72 9.27
C THR A 17 40.62 -16.77 8.43
N LEU A 18 39.53 -17.35 8.96
CA LEU A 18 38.21 -17.30 8.32
C LEU A 18 37.67 -15.86 8.24
N SER A 19 37.84 -15.05 9.28
CA SER A 19 37.43 -13.64 9.29
C SER A 19 38.17 -12.83 8.24
N LEU A 20 39.48 -12.99 8.14
CA LEU A 20 40.34 -12.32 7.15
C LEU A 20 40.01 -12.75 5.70
N ALA A 21 39.77 -14.04 5.48
CA ALA A 21 39.39 -14.56 4.17
C ALA A 21 38.00 -14.04 3.74
N THR A 22 37.04 -13.96 4.67
CA THR A 22 35.70 -13.42 4.43
C THR A 22 35.78 -11.93 4.14
N GLN A 23 36.59 -11.19 4.89
CA GLN A 23 36.79 -9.76 4.70
C GLN A 23 37.50 -9.44 3.37
N LYS A 24 38.54 -10.22 2.99
CA LYS A 24 39.19 -10.10 1.67
C LYS A 24 38.23 -10.41 0.53
N ARG A 25 37.43 -11.48 0.65
CA ARG A 25 36.42 -11.86 -0.35
C ARG A 25 35.35 -10.78 -0.48
N TRP A 26 34.95 -10.16 0.62
CA TRP A 26 34.00 -9.03 0.61
C TRP A 26 34.61 -7.80 -0.09
N GLN A 27 35.84 -7.41 0.26
CA GLN A 27 36.56 -6.29 -0.38
C GLN A 27 36.76 -6.52 -1.88
N THR A 28 37.12 -7.74 -2.30
CA THR A 28 37.27 -8.09 -3.72
C THR A 28 35.94 -8.01 -4.44
N ASN A 29 34.84 -8.48 -3.82
CA ASN A 29 33.51 -8.40 -4.41
C ASN A 29 33.00 -6.94 -4.54
N VAL A 30 33.32 -6.09 -3.56
CA VAL A 30 33.00 -4.64 -3.63
C VAL A 30 33.79 -3.97 -4.74
N ALA A 31 35.10 -4.16 -4.80
CA ALA A 31 35.95 -3.56 -5.86
C ALA A 31 35.56 -4.03 -7.27
N THR A 32 35.16 -5.30 -7.44
CA THR A 32 34.68 -5.80 -8.73
C THR A 32 33.30 -5.26 -9.09
N ALA A 33 32.43 -5.04 -8.10
CA ALA A 33 31.13 -4.41 -8.33
C ALA A 33 31.28 -2.93 -8.73
N GLU A 34 32.12 -2.15 -8.05
CA GLU A 34 32.42 -0.76 -8.38
C GLU A 34 33.03 -0.63 -9.78
N ALA A 35 34.03 -1.47 -10.13
CA ALA A 35 34.63 -1.46 -11.49
C ALA A 35 33.64 -1.83 -12.58
N ARG A 36 32.62 -2.67 -12.27
CA ARG A 36 31.55 -3.02 -13.21
C ARG A 36 30.55 -1.89 -13.38
N GLU A 37 30.16 -1.23 -12.28
CA GLU A 37 29.31 -0.03 -12.31
C GLU A 37 29.97 1.09 -13.13
N ASP A 38 31.27 1.33 -12.95
CA ASP A 38 32.01 2.30 -13.74
C ASP A 38 32.04 1.95 -15.23
N SER A 39 32.19 0.66 -15.58
CA SER A 39 32.20 0.22 -16.99
C SER A 39 30.83 0.34 -17.66
N GLU A 40 29.74 0.05 -16.93
CA GLU A 40 28.36 0.24 -17.43
C GLU A 40 28.04 1.72 -17.64
N TRP A 41 28.48 2.58 -16.71
CA TRP A 41 28.31 4.03 -16.84
C TRP A 41 29.01 4.60 -18.09
N LEU A 42 30.28 4.22 -18.34
CA LEU A 42 31.02 4.69 -19.49
C LEU A 42 30.44 4.24 -20.85
N GLN A 43 29.77 3.11 -20.89
CA GLN A 43 29.10 2.57 -22.09
C GLN A 43 27.68 3.11 -22.28
N ALA A 44 27.07 3.66 -21.25
CA ALA A 44 25.71 4.14 -21.29
C ALA A 44 25.60 5.47 -22.05
N LYS A 45 24.45 5.69 -22.69
CA LYS A 45 24.13 6.92 -23.40
C LYS A 45 24.00 8.10 -22.45
N PRO A 46 24.38 9.32 -22.84
CA PRO A 46 24.18 10.51 -22.01
C PRO A 46 22.70 10.72 -21.60
N PHE A 47 22.49 11.30 -20.42
CA PHE A 47 21.16 11.63 -19.86
C PHE A 47 20.30 12.48 -20.80
N GLU A 48 20.93 13.37 -21.57
CA GLU A 48 20.26 14.27 -22.52
C GLU A 48 19.64 13.53 -23.70
N GLN A 49 20.08 12.30 -23.99
CA GLN A 49 19.55 11.47 -25.07
C GLN A 49 18.30 10.68 -24.68
N ILE A 50 17.91 10.70 -23.40
CA ILE A 50 16.64 10.12 -22.97
C ILE A 50 15.49 10.82 -23.70
N PRO A 51 14.51 10.09 -24.29
CA PRO A 51 13.34 10.67 -24.91
C PRO A 51 12.65 11.67 -23.96
N ARG A 52 12.45 12.91 -24.43
CA ARG A 52 11.91 13.99 -23.62
C ARG A 52 10.58 14.49 -24.16
N LEU A 53 9.61 14.64 -23.26
CA LEU A 53 8.38 15.30 -23.62
C LEU A 53 8.60 16.81 -23.71
N ASN A 54 8.09 17.42 -24.79
CA ASN A 54 8.08 18.88 -24.88
C ASN A 54 6.99 19.44 -23.96
N MET A 55 7.35 20.39 -23.09
CA MET A 55 6.45 20.98 -22.10
C MET A 55 5.18 21.59 -22.72
N TRP A 56 5.34 22.34 -23.80
CA TRP A 56 4.20 22.98 -24.49
C TRP A 56 3.29 21.95 -25.17
N ALA A 57 3.89 20.99 -25.88
CA ALA A 57 3.14 19.91 -26.52
C ALA A 57 2.41 19.04 -25.47
N LEU A 58 3.04 18.75 -24.34
CA LEU A 58 2.42 18.01 -23.25
C LEU A 58 1.25 18.80 -22.64
N SER A 59 1.44 20.08 -22.34
CA SER A 59 0.37 20.94 -21.81
C SER A 59 -0.81 21.02 -22.75
N MET A 60 -0.58 21.12 -24.07
CA MET A 60 -1.64 21.08 -25.07
C MET A 60 -2.35 19.72 -25.08
N LYS A 61 -1.61 18.61 -25.13
CA LYS A 61 -2.18 17.25 -25.12
C LYS A 61 -3.02 16.95 -23.86
N MET A 62 -2.69 17.58 -22.72
CA MET A 62 -3.40 17.39 -21.45
C MET A 62 -4.57 18.36 -21.21
N SER A 63 -4.54 19.57 -21.81
CA SER A 63 -5.48 20.65 -21.44
C SER A 63 -6.43 21.06 -22.55
N MET A 64 -6.00 21.01 -23.83
CA MET A 64 -6.82 21.51 -24.94
C MET A 64 -7.96 20.56 -25.33
N PRO A 65 -9.07 21.06 -25.87
CA PRO A 65 -10.09 20.22 -26.51
C PRO A 65 -9.45 19.35 -27.61
N GLY A 66 -9.70 18.04 -27.60
CA GLY A 66 -9.08 17.08 -28.53
C GLY A 66 -7.64 16.66 -28.17
N GLY A 67 -7.07 17.16 -27.10
CA GLY A 67 -5.76 16.73 -26.63
C GLY A 67 -5.76 15.24 -26.24
N LYS A 68 -4.75 14.49 -26.74
CA LYS A 68 -4.68 13.01 -26.60
C LYS A 68 -4.83 12.52 -25.16
N TYR A 69 -4.25 13.23 -24.19
CA TYR A 69 -4.20 12.79 -22.78
C TYR A 69 -5.25 13.46 -21.89
N LYS A 70 -6.07 14.38 -22.44
CA LYS A 70 -6.96 15.24 -21.63
C LYS A 70 -7.98 14.49 -20.77
N ASN A 71 -8.60 13.48 -21.34
CA ASN A 71 -9.67 12.71 -20.68
C ASN A 71 -9.20 11.32 -20.23
N MET A 72 -7.90 11.04 -20.36
CA MET A 72 -7.33 9.77 -19.90
C MET A 72 -7.20 9.77 -18.38
N GLU A 73 -7.48 8.65 -17.77
CA GLU A 73 -7.14 8.38 -16.40
C GLU A 73 -5.62 8.17 -16.25
N LEU A 74 -5.12 8.22 -15.02
CA LEU A 74 -3.68 8.24 -14.76
C LEU A 74 -2.96 7.00 -15.32
N MET A 75 -3.56 5.81 -15.16
CA MET A 75 -2.97 4.56 -15.68
C MET A 75 -2.92 4.54 -17.21
N GLU A 76 -4.03 4.91 -17.85
CA GLU A 76 -4.13 5.00 -19.31
C GLU A 76 -3.14 6.02 -19.88
N MET A 77 -3.00 7.16 -19.20
CA MET A 77 -2.09 8.22 -19.60
C MET A 77 -0.63 7.76 -19.58
N PHE A 78 -0.19 7.07 -18.52
CA PHE A 78 1.17 6.54 -18.44
C PHE A 78 1.43 5.47 -19.49
N GLU A 79 0.46 4.60 -19.77
CA GLU A 79 0.59 3.60 -20.84
C GLU A 79 0.64 4.25 -22.23
N ALA A 80 -0.21 5.25 -22.51
CA ALA A 80 -0.18 5.99 -23.76
C ALA A 80 1.14 6.76 -23.95
N MET A 81 1.68 7.34 -22.88
CA MET A 81 3.00 7.99 -22.93
C MET A 81 4.11 6.97 -23.18
N ARG A 82 4.05 5.78 -22.57
CA ARG A 82 5.01 4.70 -22.82
C ARG A 82 5.00 4.27 -24.31
N GLN A 83 3.81 4.16 -24.90
CA GLN A 83 3.67 3.83 -26.32
C GLN A 83 4.23 4.94 -27.22
N ASP A 84 4.07 6.22 -26.83
CA ASP A 84 4.54 7.36 -27.61
C ASP A 84 6.06 7.61 -27.50
N TYR A 85 6.68 7.31 -26.32
CA TYR A 85 8.05 7.72 -25.99
C TYR A 85 8.99 6.56 -25.61
N GLY A 86 8.47 5.33 -25.47
CA GLY A 86 9.23 4.15 -25.06
C GLY A 86 9.16 3.87 -23.55
N ASP A 87 9.88 2.83 -23.13
CA ASP A 87 9.84 2.34 -21.73
C ASP A 87 10.56 3.26 -20.74
N ILE A 88 11.36 4.22 -21.21
CA ILE A 88 11.99 5.27 -20.39
C ILE A 88 11.86 6.63 -21.09
N PHE A 89 11.36 7.62 -20.35
CA PHE A 89 11.22 8.98 -20.88
C PHE A 89 11.27 10.02 -19.76
N PHE A 90 11.67 11.23 -20.12
CA PHE A 90 11.76 12.36 -19.20
C PHE A 90 10.54 13.26 -19.31
N MET A 91 9.84 13.44 -18.19
CA MET A 91 8.71 14.36 -18.03
C MET A 91 9.24 15.72 -17.58
N PRO A 92 8.99 16.80 -18.35
CA PRO A 92 9.37 18.13 -17.90
C PRO A 92 8.53 18.57 -16.71
N GLY A 93 9.09 19.39 -15.86
CA GLY A 93 8.34 20.08 -14.81
C GLY A 93 7.32 21.05 -15.41
N ILE A 94 6.09 21.04 -14.90
CA ILE A 94 5.01 21.92 -15.38
C ILE A 94 4.42 22.69 -14.20
N MET A 95 4.34 24.02 -14.32
CA MET A 95 3.70 24.90 -13.33
C MET A 95 4.15 24.63 -11.89
N GLY A 96 5.47 24.48 -11.68
CA GLY A 96 6.07 24.26 -10.37
C GLY A 96 6.11 22.80 -9.89
N ASN A 97 5.53 21.86 -10.65
CA ASN A 97 5.78 20.44 -10.40
C ASN A 97 7.19 20.09 -10.87
N PRO A 98 7.97 19.34 -10.09
CA PRO A 98 9.33 18.98 -10.48
C PRO A 98 9.33 18.06 -11.72
N PRO A 99 10.40 18.14 -12.54
CA PRO A 99 10.61 17.17 -13.60
C PRO A 99 10.91 15.79 -13.02
N PHE A 100 10.58 14.73 -13.75
CA PHE A 100 10.90 13.38 -13.37
C PHE A 100 11.19 12.47 -14.57
N LEU A 101 11.96 11.43 -14.31
CA LEU A 101 12.18 10.34 -15.24
C LEU A 101 11.15 9.25 -14.99
N SER A 102 10.40 8.82 -16.00
CA SER A 102 9.51 7.66 -15.89
C SER A 102 10.19 6.44 -16.49
N THR A 103 10.20 5.32 -15.75
CA THR A 103 10.66 4.03 -16.28
C THR A 103 9.58 2.97 -16.12
N HIS A 104 9.36 2.21 -17.19
CA HIS A 104 8.45 1.05 -17.27
C HIS A 104 9.24 -0.27 -17.41
N ASN A 105 10.59 -0.18 -17.40
CA ASN A 105 11.48 -1.33 -17.54
C ASN A 105 11.72 -1.99 -16.18
N PRO A 106 11.29 -3.26 -15.96
CA PRO A 106 11.49 -3.95 -14.69
C PRO A 106 12.94 -4.11 -14.24
N LYS A 107 13.92 -4.06 -15.16
CA LYS A 107 15.35 -4.13 -14.80
C LYS A 107 15.80 -2.87 -14.05
N ASP A 108 15.21 -1.73 -14.37
CA ASP A 108 15.51 -0.46 -13.69
C ASP A 108 14.95 -0.41 -12.27
N PHE A 109 13.85 -1.14 -11.99
CA PHE A 109 13.16 -1.05 -10.71
C PHE A 109 14.05 -1.45 -9.53
N GLU A 110 14.81 -2.54 -9.68
CA GLU A 110 15.77 -2.95 -8.66
C GLU A 110 16.84 -1.92 -8.44
N VAL A 111 17.40 -1.39 -9.53
CA VAL A 111 18.46 -0.36 -9.48
C VAL A 111 17.98 0.87 -8.71
N VAL A 112 16.79 1.38 -9.04
CA VAL A 112 16.21 2.56 -8.37
C VAL A 112 15.95 2.30 -6.89
N PHE A 113 15.32 1.16 -6.54
CA PHE A 113 15.02 0.84 -5.14
C PHE A 113 16.27 0.59 -4.29
N ARG A 114 17.33 0.01 -4.87
CA ARG A 114 18.61 -0.18 -4.17
C ARG A 114 19.45 1.08 -4.08
N ASN A 115 19.08 2.10 -4.86
CA ASN A 115 19.77 3.39 -4.90
C ASN A 115 18.97 4.53 -4.23
N GLU A 116 18.09 4.21 -3.29
CA GLU A 116 17.23 5.21 -2.61
C GLU A 116 17.89 5.90 -1.39
N GLY A 117 19.06 5.42 -0.96
CA GLY A 117 19.77 5.93 0.22
C GLY A 117 19.13 5.52 1.55
N VAL A 118 19.73 6.00 2.65
CA VAL A 118 19.30 5.66 4.04
C VAL A 118 17.97 6.35 4.39
N TRP A 119 17.81 7.60 3.96
CA TRP A 119 16.60 8.41 4.17
C TRP A 119 15.94 8.72 2.84
N PRO A 120 15.20 7.76 2.26
CA PRO A 120 14.70 7.91 0.90
C PRO A 120 13.77 9.10 0.73
N ASN A 121 14.01 9.89 -0.32
CA ASN A 121 13.07 10.88 -0.80
C ASN A 121 12.07 10.21 -1.78
N ARG A 122 10.77 10.37 -1.48
CA ARG A 122 9.66 9.90 -2.31
C ARG A 122 8.80 11.11 -2.69
N PRO A 123 9.14 11.83 -3.75
CA PRO A 123 8.38 12.99 -4.20
C PRO A 123 6.91 12.65 -4.43
N GLY A 124 6.03 13.62 -4.24
CA GLY A 124 4.57 13.49 -4.32
C GLY A 124 3.89 13.93 -3.02
N ASN A 125 2.57 13.97 -3.03
CA ASN A 125 1.73 14.50 -1.95
C ASN A 125 2.10 15.93 -1.54
N TYR A 126 2.47 16.76 -2.52
CA TYR A 126 2.90 18.14 -2.30
C TYR A 126 1.78 19.01 -1.73
N THR A 127 0.54 18.74 -2.08
CA THR A 127 -0.62 19.44 -1.55
C THR A 127 -0.85 19.13 -0.07
N LEU A 128 -0.63 17.89 0.34
CA LEU A 128 -0.68 17.49 1.75
C LEU A 128 0.50 18.07 2.53
N LEU A 129 1.71 18.10 1.91
CA LEU A 129 2.87 18.75 2.53
C LEU A 129 2.59 20.23 2.75
N TYR A 130 2.07 20.94 1.74
CA TYR A 130 1.68 22.35 1.86
C TYR A 130 0.66 22.58 2.97
N HIS A 131 -0.35 21.71 3.10
CA HIS A 131 -1.33 21.78 4.18
C HIS A 131 -0.68 21.70 5.56
N ARG A 132 0.27 20.78 5.77
CA ARG A 132 0.89 20.55 7.08
C ARG A 132 2.02 21.53 7.39
N GLU A 133 2.83 21.90 6.40
CA GLU A 133 4.03 22.72 6.59
C GLU A 133 3.72 24.23 6.59
N GLU A 134 2.75 24.66 5.77
CA GLU A 134 2.44 26.06 5.57
C GLU A 134 1.04 26.45 6.06
N TYR A 135 0.00 25.70 5.63
CA TYR A 135 -1.39 26.09 5.86
C TYR A 135 -1.86 25.83 7.29
N ARG A 136 -1.40 24.74 7.94
CA ARG A 136 -1.66 24.37 9.35
C ARG A 136 -0.36 24.21 10.16
N LYS A 137 0.62 25.03 9.87
CA LYS A 137 1.92 25.02 10.53
C LYS A 137 1.83 25.13 12.05
N ASP A 138 0.91 25.93 12.55
CA ASP A 138 0.61 26.12 13.97
C ASP A 138 0.21 24.81 14.66
N PHE A 139 -0.55 23.96 13.98
CA PHE A 139 -0.95 22.66 14.51
C PHE A 139 0.19 21.63 14.42
N TYR A 140 0.79 21.46 13.24
CA TYR A 140 1.77 20.38 13.01
C TYR A 140 3.13 20.64 13.64
N GLN A 141 3.58 21.89 13.75
CA GLN A 141 4.83 22.29 14.43
C GLN A 141 6.06 21.46 14.01
N GLY A 142 6.17 21.11 12.73
CA GLY A 142 7.26 20.30 12.19
C GLY A 142 7.04 18.78 12.21
N VAL A 143 6.01 18.26 12.88
CA VAL A 143 5.68 16.83 12.90
C VAL A 143 4.77 16.50 11.71
N MET A 144 5.37 16.18 10.55
CA MET A 144 4.64 16.04 9.28
C MET A 144 4.00 14.67 9.04
N GLY A 145 4.32 13.64 9.86
CA GLY A 145 3.84 12.27 9.68
C GLY A 145 4.61 11.48 8.60
N VAL A 146 4.14 10.28 8.26
CA VAL A 146 4.83 9.37 7.34
C VAL A 146 4.50 9.62 5.87
N ILE A 147 3.38 10.26 5.55
CA ILE A 147 2.89 10.39 4.18
C ILE A 147 3.65 11.47 3.41
N PRO A 148 3.61 12.77 3.79
CA PRO A 148 4.21 13.84 3.00
C PRO A 148 5.69 14.09 3.33
N SER A 149 6.20 13.71 4.51
CA SER A 149 7.57 14.02 4.90
C SER A 149 8.63 13.29 4.08
N GLN A 150 9.81 13.91 3.95
CA GLN A 150 10.90 13.45 3.11
C GLN A 150 12.23 13.41 3.88
N GLY A 151 13.20 12.64 3.36
CA GLY A 151 14.57 12.61 3.88
C GLY A 151 14.67 12.32 5.37
N LYS A 152 15.54 13.05 6.08
CA LYS A 152 15.81 12.83 7.50
C LYS A 152 14.57 13.05 8.41
N PRO A 153 13.76 14.12 8.28
CA PRO A 153 12.53 14.28 9.08
C PRO A 153 11.57 13.10 8.97
N TRP A 154 11.45 12.52 7.76
CA TRP A 154 10.71 11.28 7.57
C TRP A 154 11.36 10.12 8.31
N GLY A 155 12.68 9.97 8.20
CA GLY A 155 13.44 8.90 8.85
C GLY A 155 13.32 8.94 10.37
N ASP A 156 13.41 10.11 10.98
CA ASP A 156 13.27 10.31 12.41
C ASP A 156 11.86 9.87 12.87
N PHE A 157 10.81 10.33 12.22
CA PHE A 157 9.43 9.93 12.52
C PHE A 157 9.21 8.43 12.31
N ARG A 158 9.72 7.89 11.19
CA ARG A 158 9.60 6.48 10.83
C ARG A 158 10.29 5.55 11.83
N THR A 159 11.44 5.96 12.36
CA THR A 159 12.20 5.22 13.36
C THR A 159 11.41 5.04 14.66
N VAL A 160 10.63 6.05 15.03
CA VAL A 160 9.77 6.00 16.23
C VAL A 160 8.57 5.07 16.03
N VAL A 161 7.89 5.14 14.88
CA VAL A 161 6.63 4.43 14.68
C VAL A 161 6.80 2.96 14.22
N ASN A 162 7.90 2.63 13.51
CA ASN A 162 8.15 1.27 13.00
C ASN A 162 8.13 0.17 14.07
N PRO A 163 8.81 0.32 15.23
CA PRO A 163 8.82 -0.71 16.26
C PRO A 163 7.43 -1.02 16.82
N VAL A 164 6.52 -0.06 16.72
CA VAL A 164 5.15 -0.22 17.21
C VAL A 164 4.25 -0.87 16.15
N LEU A 165 4.31 -0.41 14.89
CA LEU A 165 3.39 -0.81 13.84
C LEU A 165 3.81 -2.08 13.07
N MET A 166 5.12 -2.29 12.89
CA MET A 166 5.64 -3.35 12.02
C MET A 166 5.93 -4.67 12.74
N GLN A 167 5.83 -4.74 14.08
CA GLN A 167 6.08 -5.99 14.81
C GLN A 167 4.87 -6.94 14.76
N PRO A 168 5.05 -8.23 14.36
CA PRO A 168 3.96 -9.19 14.28
C PRO A 168 3.20 -9.38 15.59
N LYS A 169 3.91 -9.33 16.75
CA LYS A 169 3.29 -9.48 18.07
C LYS A 169 2.24 -8.40 18.35
N ASN A 170 2.48 -7.16 17.90
CA ASN A 170 1.54 -6.05 18.13
C ASN A 170 0.27 -6.20 17.28
N VAL A 171 0.39 -6.73 16.06
CA VAL A 171 -0.76 -6.96 15.16
C VAL A 171 -1.69 -8.05 15.73
N ARG A 172 -1.13 -9.09 16.36
CA ARG A 172 -1.92 -10.20 16.94
C ARG A 172 -2.86 -9.76 18.05
N LEU A 173 -2.55 -8.66 18.75
CA LEU A 173 -3.42 -8.10 19.79
C LEU A 173 -4.83 -7.75 19.27
N TYR A 174 -4.93 -7.50 17.96
CA TYR A 174 -6.17 -7.06 17.34
C TYR A 174 -7.02 -8.19 16.75
N TYR A 175 -6.55 -9.45 16.72
CA TYR A 175 -7.30 -10.56 16.11
C TYR A 175 -8.71 -10.70 16.65
N LYS A 176 -8.89 -10.65 17.98
CA LYS A 176 -10.19 -10.79 18.62
C LYS A 176 -11.13 -9.62 18.28
N LYS A 177 -10.64 -8.37 18.40
CA LYS A 177 -11.42 -7.17 18.07
C LYS A 177 -11.78 -7.14 16.58
N MET A 178 -10.83 -7.48 15.70
CA MET A 178 -11.05 -7.59 14.25
C MET A 178 -12.04 -8.70 13.91
N SER A 179 -11.99 -9.84 14.59
CA SER A 179 -12.98 -10.91 14.42
C SER A 179 -14.40 -10.42 14.70
N GLN A 180 -14.57 -9.61 15.75
CA GLN A 180 -15.86 -9.00 16.09
C GLN A 180 -16.32 -8.01 15.00
N VAL A 181 -15.44 -7.11 14.52
CA VAL A 181 -15.76 -6.19 13.42
C VAL A 181 -16.19 -6.96 12.17
N ASN A 182 -15.54 -8.08 11.85
CA ASN A 182 -15.91 -8.91 10.71
C ASN A 182 -17.25 -9.63 10.88
N GLN A 183 -17.63 -10.03 12.11
CA GLN A 183 -18.97 -10.56 12.40
C GLN A 183 -20.03 -9.48 12.22
N GLU A 184 -19.78 -8.27 12.70
CA GLU A 184 -20.66 -7.12 12.51
C GLU A 184 -20.80 -6.74 11.02
N PHE A 185 -19.75 -6.87 10.24
CA PHE A 185 -19.78 -6.67 8.78
C PHE A 185 -20.66 -7.71 8.07
N VAL A 186 -20.55 -8.99 8.43
CA VAL A 186 -21.43 -10.05 7.92
C VAL A 186 -22.89 -9.76 8.28
N GLN A 187 -23.16 -9.38 9.53
CA GLN A 187 -24.51 -9.02 9.97
C GLN A 187 -25.05 -7.83 9.19
N ARG A 188 -24.21 -6.81 8.94
CA ARG A 188 -24.61 -5.64 8.15
C ARG A 188 -24.93 -5.98 6.70
N ILE A 189 -24.23 -6.93 6.09
CA ILE A 189 -24.57 -7.44 4.75
C ILE A 189 -25.94 -8.11 4.76
N LEU A 190 -26.23 -8.94 5.75
CA LEU A 190 -27.54 -9.61 5.89
C LEU A 190 -28.71 -8.62 6.04
N GLU A 191 -28.48 -7.48 6.70
CA GLU A 191 -29.47 -6.43 6.90
C GLU A 191 -29.70 -5.57 5.64
N LEU A 192 -28.66 -5.36 4.83
CA LEU A 192 -28.69 -4.42 3.71
C LEU A 192 -29.07 -5.07 2.37
N ARG A 193 -28.72 -6.34 2.19
CA ARG A 193 -29.02 -7.02 0.94
C ARG A 193 -30.52 -7.15 0.73
N ASP A 194 -30.94 -7.04 -0.52
CA ASP A 194 -32.33 -7.28 -0.92
C ASP A 194 -32.73 -8.73 -0.55
N PRO A 195 -33.87 -8.95 0.12
CA PRO A 195 -34.27 -10.28 0.60
C PRO A 195 -34.66 -11.25 -0.53
N GLU A 196 -35.05 -10.77 -1.73
CA GLU A 196 -35.44 -11.60 -2.86
C GLU A 196 -34.27 -11.91 -3.77
N THR A 197 -33.50 -10.89 -4.15
CA THR A 197 -32.36 -11.01 -5.07
C THR A 197 -31.07 -11.40 -4.37
N LEU A 198 -30.95 -11.16 -3.07
CA LEU A 198 -29.75 -11.30 -2.23
C LEU A 198 -28.60 -10.36 -2.66
N GLU A 199 -28.91 -9.34 -3.43
CA GLU A 199 -27.95 -8.35 -3.91
C GLU A 199 -27.75 -7.22 -2.88
N ALA A 200 -26.51 -6.78 -2.74
CA ALA A 200 -26.16 -5.58 -2.01
C ALA A 200 -26.64 -4.33 -2.78
N PRO A 201 -26.86 -3.19 -2.09
CA PRO A 201 -27.25 -1.93 -2.75
C PRO A 201 -26.11 -1.38 -3.62
N ASP A 202 -26.45 -0.46 -4.55
CA ASP A 202 -25.52 0.16 -5.49
C ASP A 202 -24.34 0.84 -4.80
N ASP A 203 -24.58 1.44 -3.64
CA ASP A 203 -23.62 2.16 -2.80
C ASP A 203 -22.93 1.25 -1.76
N PHE A 204 -22.83 -0.05 -2.00
CA PHE A 204 -22.23 -1.00 -1.08
C PHE A 204 -20.78 -0.66 -0.72
N ILE A 205 -20.09 0.17 -1.53
CA ILE A 205 -18.78 0.71 -1.19
C ILE A 205 -18.79 1.46 0.14
N ASP A 206 -19.86 2.15 0.50
CA ASP A 206 -19.98 2.85 1.78
C ASP A 206 -19.95 1.87 2.96
N THR A 207 -20.53 0.68 2.78
CA THR A 207 -20.48 -0.37 3.80
C THR A 207 -19.08 -0.96 3.93
N ILE A 208 -18.36 -1.15 2.81
CA ILE A 208 -16.96 -1.56 2.82
C ILE A 208 -16.10 -0.49 3.50
N ASN A 209 -16.30 0.80 3.18
CA ASN A 209 -15.59 1.92 3.80
C ASN A 209 -15.85 2.02 5.31
N ARG A 210 -17.08 1.75 5.78
CA ARG A 210 -17.40 1.66 7.22
C ARG A 210 -16.67 0.52 7.88
N TRP A 211 -16.62 -0.66 7.24
CA TRP A 211 -15.87 -1.80 7.74
C TRP A 211 -14.37 -1.52 7.86
N THR A 212 -13.76 -0.90 6.85
CA THR A 212 -12.33 -0.56 6.89
C THR A 212 -12.02 0.56 7.89
N LEU A 213 -12.88 1.58 8.02
CA LEU A 213 -12.71 2.61 9.04
C LEU A 213 -12.85 2.04 10.45
N GLU A 214 -13.83 1.16 10.67
CA GLU A 214 -14.01 0.44 11.94
C GLU A 214 -12.75 -0.37 12.28
N SER A 215 -12.22 -1.11 11.30
CA SER A 215 -11.02 -1.94 11.45
C SER A 215 -9.77 -1.11 11.76
N VAL A 216 -9.52 -0.05 10.99
CA VAL A 216 -8.35 0.81 11.25
C VAL A 216 -8.47 1.56 12.57
N SER A 217 -9.69 1.94 12.98
CA SER A 217 -9.95 2.62 14.26
C SER A 217 -9.64 1.74 15.46
N VAL A 218 -9.93 0.44 15.37
CA VAL A 218 -9.53 -0.54 16.39
C VAL A 218 -8.02 -0.49 16.65
N VAL A 219 -7.20 -0.25 15.62
CA VAL A 219 -5.74 -0.18 15.76
C VAL A 219 -5.27 1.23 16.12
N ALA A 220 -5.77 2.26 15.41
CA ALA A 220 -5.33 3.64 15.55
C ALA A 220 -5.82 4.32 16.83
N LEU A 221 -7.03 3.96 17.30
CA LEU A 221 -7.72 4.58 18.42
C LEU A 221 -7.97 3.62 19.59
N ASP A 222 -7.62 2.34 19.45
CA ASP A 222 -7.96 1.25 20.38
C ASP A 222 -9.47 1.17 20.69
N LYS A 223 -10.32 1.56 19.73
CA LYS A 223 -11.77 1.69 19.90
C LYS A 223 -12.52 1.30 18.63
N GLN A 224 -13.66 0.63 18.78
CA GLN A 224 -14.67 0.53 17.73
C GLN A 224 -15.56 1.79 17.72
N LEU A 225 -15.87 2.31 16.55
CA LEU A 225 -16.72 3.50 16.39
C LEU A 225 -18.21 3.15 16.29
N GLY A 226 -18.54 1.88 16.04
CA GLY A 226 -19.92 1.39 15.92
C GLY A 226 -20.58 1.68 14.57
N LEU A 227 -19.78 1.91 13.52
CA LEU A 227 -20.24 2.36 12.21
C LEU A 227 -21.04 1.30 11.43
N LEU A 228 -20.86 0.03 11.75
CA LEU A 228 -21.59 -1.07 11.14
C LEU A 228 -22.97 -1.30 11.76
N LYS A 229 -23.15 -0.90 13.03
CA LYS A 229 -24.42 -1.05 13.78
C LYS A 229 -25.37 0.12 13.57
N ASN A 230 -24.84 1.32 13.39
CA ASN A 230 -25.63 2.54 13.28
C ASN A 230 -25.90 2.90 11.83
N SER A 231 -27.17 2.92 11.44
CA SER A 231 -27.62 3.34 10.10
C SER A 231 -27.69 4.86 9.90
N ASN A 232 -27.25 5.68 10.88
CA ASN A 232 -27.36 7.13 10.81
C ASN A 232 -26.60 7.69 9.60
N LYS A 233 -27.36 8.21 8.63
CA LYS A 233 -26.83 8.80 7.39
C LYS A 233 -26.01 10.09 7.60
N GLU A 234 -26.13 10.73 8.77
CA GLU A 234 -25.43 11.98 9.13
C GLU A 234 -24.22 11.76 10.05
N SER A 235 -23.67 10.55 10.11
CA SER A 235 -22.53 10.28 10.99
C SER A 235 -21.26 11.06 10.53
N GLU A 236 -20.42 11.48 11.50
CA GLU A 236 -19.11 12.10 11.23
C GLU A 236 -18.23 11.23 10.31
N ALA A 237 -18.42 9.90 10.33
CA ALA A 237 -17.76 8.98 9.42
C ALA A 237 -18.11 9.22 7.95
N LEU A 238 -19.36 9.55 7.62
CA LEU A 238 -19.74 9.87 6.23
C LEU A 238 -19.10 11.17 5.76
N LYS A 239 -18.97 12.16 6.63
CA LYS A 239 -18.22 13.39 6.33
C LYS A 239 -16.76 13.05 6.04
N LEU A 240 -16.16 12.16 6.83
CA LEU A 240 -14.78 11.72 6.63
C LEU A 240 -14.61 11.04 5.26
N PHE A 241 -15.51 10.14 4.85
CA PHE A 241 -15.45 9.49 3.53
C PHE A 241 -15.53 10.50 2.39
N HIS A 242 -16.45 11.47 2.50
CA HIS A 242 -16.55 12.54 1.52
C HIS A 242 -15.26 13.36 1.42
N TYR A 243 -14.64 13.73 2.55
CA TYR A 243 -13.38 14.45 2.56
C TYR A 243 -12.21 13.64 2.02
N LEU A 244 -12.18 12.32 2.26
CA LEU A 244 -11.17 11.42 1.71
C LEU A 244 -11.29 11.28 0.19
N ASP A 245 -12.48 11.08 -0.34
CA ASP A 245 -12.73 11.04 -1.80
C ASP A 245 -12.31 12.37 -2.45
N GLU A 246 -12.70 13.52 -1.87
CA GLU A 246 -12.25 14.84 -2.28
C GLU A 246 -10.72 14.97 -2.27
N PHE A 247 -10.07 14.48 -1.22
CA PHE A 247 -8.61 14.51 -1.12
C PHE A 247 -7.97 13.74 -2.29
N PHE A 248 -8.36 12.50 -2.54
CA PHE A 248 -7.75 11.69 -3.59
C PHE A 248 -7.98 12.26 -4.99
N ILE A 249 -9.20 12.69 -5.31
CA ILE A 249 -9.54 13.22 -6.63
C ILE A 249 -8.88 14.58 -6.88
N VAL A 250 -9.03 15.51 -5.94
CA VAL A 250 -8.55 16.88 -6.15
C VAL A 250 -7.03 16.96 -6.07
N SER A 251 -6.39 16.14 -5.22
CA SER A 251 -4.92 16.03 -5.20
C SER A 251 -4.39 15.47 -6.52
N ALA A 252 -5.02 14.43 -7.10
CA ALA A 252 -4.63 13.92 -8.42
C ALA A 252 -4.69 15.02 -9.48
N ASP A 253 -5.77 15.80 -9.51
CA ASP A 253 -5.91 16.91 -10.44
C ASP A 253 -4.85 18.01 -10.26
N LEU A 254 -4.50 18.34 -9.02
CA LEU A 254 -3.54 19.41 -8.72
C LEU A 254 -2.08 18.97 -8.90
N GLU A 255 -1.76 17.72 -8.65
CA GLU A 255 -0.39 17.21 -8.67
C GLU A 255 0.00 16.57 -10.01
N MET A 256 -0.95 15.92 -10.70
CA MET A 256 -0.65 15.17 -11.94
C MET A 256 -1.00 15.95 -13.21
N LYS A 257 -1.86 16.97 -13.13
CA LYS A 257 -2.22 17.80 -14.28
C LYS A 257 -1.61 19.21 -14.15
N PRO A 258 -1.40 19.93 -15.25
CA PRO A 258 -0.95 21.32 -15.20
C PRO A 258 -1.89 22.19 -14.36
N SER A 259 -1.36 22.76 -13.28
CA SER A 259 -2.14 23.58 -12.34
C SER A 259 -1.25 24.65 -11.68
N PRO A 260 -1.69 25.93 -11.66
CA PRO A 260 -0.93 27.02 -11.07
C PRO A 260 -1.07 27.12 -9.53
N TRP A 261 -1.53 26.08 -8.86
CA TRP A 261 -1.85 26.12 -7.43
C TRP A 261 -0.68 26.53 -6.53
N ARG A 262 0.55 26.29 -6.97
CA ARG A 262 1.77 26.70 -6.23
C ARG A 262 1.99 28.20 -6.22
N TYR A 263 1.43 28.92 -7.20
CA TYR A 263 1.61 30.35 -7.37
C TYR A 263 0.35 31.15 -6.97
N ILE A 264 -0.82 30.57 -7.18
CA ILE A 264 -2.10 31.21 -6.87
C ILE A 264 -3.05 30.25 -6.15
N LYS A 265 -3.82 30.78 -5.20
CA LYS A 265 -4.82 30.01 -4.43
C LYS A 265 -6.05 29.70 -5.31
N THR A 266 -5.95 28.68 -6.15
CA THR A 266 -7.03 28.25 -7.05
C THR A 266 -8.27 27.77 -6.28
N PRO A 267 -9.47 27.80 -6.89
CA PRO A 267 -10.67 27.22 -6.28
C PRO A 267 -10.50 25.74 -5.90
N LYS A 268 -9.81 24.94 -6.74
CA LYS A 268 -9.49 23.53 -6.45
C LYS A 268 -8.59 23.41 -5.20
N LEU A 269 -7.54 24.24 -5.07
CA LEU A 269 -6.72 24.23 -3.86
C LEU A 269 -7.53 24.56 -2.61
N LYS A 270 -8.40 25.57 -2.68
CA LYS A 270 -9.27 25.93 -1.54
C LYS A 270 -10.22 24.80 -1.16
N ARG A 271 -10.74 24.07 -2.15
CA ARG A 271 -11.58 22.89 -1.95
C ARG A 271 -10.79 21.78 -1.24
N LEU A 272 -9.57 21.50 -1.71
CA LEU A 272 -8.68 20.52 -1.09
C LEU A 272 -8.30 20.90 0.35
N MET A 273 -7.95 22.16 0.61
CA MET A 273 -7.63 22.60 1.98
C MET A 273 -8.80 22.39 2.94
N ARG A 274 -10.04 22.68 2.50
CA ARG A 274 -11.25 22.40 3.30
C ARG A 274 -11.46 20.90 3.56
N ALA A 275 -11.20 20.05 2.55
CA ALA A 275 -11.27 18.61 2.73
C ALA A 275 -10.23 18.11 3.74
N LEU A 276 -8.98 18.59 3.63
CA LEU A 276 -7.91 18.24 4.59
C LEU A 276 -8.18 18.78 6.01
N ASP A 277 -8.76 19.97 6.14
CA ASP A 277 -9.21 20.49 7.43
C ASP A 277 -10.33 19.61 8.02
N GLY A 278 -11.30 19.20 7.20
CA GLY A 278 -12.37 18.30 7.63
C GLY A 278 -11.86 16.92 8.05
N ILE A 279 -10.90 16.35 7.32
CA ILE A 279 -10.21 15.09 7.72
C ILE A 279 -9.52 15.32 9.07
N GLN A 280 -8.79 16.42 9.24
CA GLN A 280 -8.09 16.74 10.48
C GLN A 280 -9.09 16.88 11.65
N GLU A 281 -10.15 17.65 11.48
CA GLU A 281 -11.16 17.90 12.52
C GLU A 281 -11.82 16.62 12.99
N VAL A 282 -12.36 15.82 12.06
CA VAL A 282 -13.04 14.55 12.38
C VAL A 282 -12.08 13.56 13.04
N THR A 283 -10.86 13.42 12.51
CA THR A 283 -9.89 12.48 13.08
C THR A 283 -9.38 12.93 14.44
N LEU A 284 -9.19 14.24 14.67
CA LEU A 284 -8.80 14.77 15.97
C LEU A 284 -9.85 14.48 17.03
N ALA A 285 -11.13 14.67 16.73
CA ALA A 285 -12.20 14.37 17.68
C ALA A 285 -12.13 12.90 18.16
N TYR A 286 -11.91 11.95 17.25
CA TYR A 286 -11.73 10.55 17.62
C TYR A 286 -10.45 10.28 18.40
N VAL A 287 -9.34 10.93 18.03
CA VAL A 287 -8.05 10.76 18.73
C VAL A 287 -8.13 11.32 20.15
N ASP A 288 -8.70 12.52 20.32
CA ASP A 288 -8.83 13.16 21.63
C ASP A 288 -9.73 12.33 22.56
N GLU A 289 -10.88 11.85 22.07
CA GLU A 289 -11.74 10.93 22.82
C GLU A 289 -10.98 9.66 23.25
N ALA A 290 -10.17 9.08 22.37
CA ALA A 290 -9.38 7.90 22.68
C ALA A 290 -8.32 8.19 23.75
N ILE A 291 -7.68 9.36 23.70
CA ILE A 291 -6.70 9.78 24.69
C ILE A 291 -7.35 10.03 26.04
N GLU A 292 -8.49 10.74 26.07
CA GLU A 292 -9.24 10.99 27.31
C GLU A 292 -9.67 9.69 27.99
N ARG A 293 -10.13 8.70 27.20
CA ARG A 293 -10.47 7.37 27.71
C ARG A 293 -9.26 6.69 28.35
N LEU A 294 -8.11 6.68 27.67
CA LEU A 294 -6.88 6.07 28.20
C LEU A 294 -6.38 6.77 29.46
N ASP A 295 -6.46 8.10 29.52
CA ASP A 295 -6.09 8.90 30.68
C ASP A 295 -7.02 8.58 31.88
N LYS A 296 -8.32 8.38 31.62
CA LYS A 296 -9.28 7.96 32.64
C LYS A 296 -8.98 6.55 33.17
N GLU A 297 -8.78 5.59 32.28
CA GLU A 297 -8.42 4.21 32.64
C GLU A 297 -7.13 4.17 33.47
N ALA A 298 -6.12 4.98 33.11
CA ALA A 298 -4.89 5.10 33.87
C ALA A 298 -5.11 5.65 35.30
N LYS A 299 -5.99 6.66 35.46
CA LYS A 299 -6.38 7.21 36.76
C LYS A 299 -7.16 6.20 37.62
N GLU A 300 -7.93 5.33 36.99
CA GLU A 300 -8.66 4.23 37.64
C GLU A 300 -7.78 3.04 37.98
N GLY A 301 -6.47 3.12 37.73
CA GLY A 301 -5.50 2.08 38.06
C GLY A 301 -5.44 0.93 37.05
N VAL A 302 -6.02 1.07 35.87
CA VAL A 302 -5.92 0.08 34.79
C VAL A 302 -4.50 0.15 34.21
N VAL A 303 -3.64 -0.80 34.58
CA VAL A 303 -2.27 -0.92 34.06
C VAL A 303 -2.19 -2.15 33.15
N ARG A 304 -2.00 -1.91 31.85
CA ARG A 304 -1.78 -3.00 30.89
C ARG A 304 -0.26 -3.31 30.81
N PRO A 305 0.13 -4.59 30.85
CA PRO A 305 1.51 -4.98 30.59
C PRO A 305 1.94 -4.56 29.17
N GLU A 306 3.21 -4.32 28.94
CA GLU A 306 3.72 -3.76 27.67
C GLU A 306 3.31 -4.57 26.42
N ASN A 307 3.21 -5.89 26.56
CA ASN A 307 2.80 -6.79 25.48
C ASN A 307 1.29 -6.75 25.16
N GLU A 308 0.48 -6.12 26.02
CA GLU A 308 -0.97 -5.95 25.83
C GLU A 308 -1.37 -4.52 25.49
N GLN A 309 -0.42 -3.57 25.56
CA GLN A 309 -0.67 -2.18 25.22
C GLN A 309 -0.94 -2.00 23.73
N SER A 310 -1.93 -1.18 23.43
CA SER A 310 -2.31 -0.83 22.05
C SER A 310 -1.22 -0.04 21.32
N VAL A 311 -1.35 0.10 20.01
CA VAL A 311 -0.49 0.98 19.20
C VAL A 311 -0.54 2.41 19.70
N LEU A 312 -1.75 2.92 20.00
CA LEU A 312 -1.93 4.29 20.50
C LEU A 312 -1.24 4.48 21.86
N GLU A 313 -1.45 3.57 22.81
CA GLU A 313 -0.80 3.62 24.14
C GLU A 313 0.72 3.65 24.04
N LYS A 314 1.31 2.80 23.18
CA LYS A 314 2.75 2.76 22.96
C LYS A 314 3.30 4.04 22.36
N LEU A 315 2.59 4.64 21.39
CA LEU A 315 2.98 5.90 20.77
C LEU A 315 2.82 7.08 21.73
N LEU A 316 1.75 7.13 22.55
CA LEU A 316 1.55 8.16 23.57
C LEU A 316 2.67 8.20 24.62
N LYS A 317 3.28 7.07 24.96
CA LYS A 317 4.43 6.99 25.85
C LYS A 317 5.69 7.62 25.25
N VAL A 318 5.79 7.70 23.92
CA VAL A 318 6.92 8.32 23.25
C VAL A 318 6.69 9.82 23.12
N ASP A 319 5.61 10.22 22.47
CA ASP A 319 5.24 11.62 22.27
C ASP A 319 3.77 11.75 21.85
N ARG A 320 3.02 12.65 22.49
CA ARG A 320 1.59 12.87 22.20
C ARG A 320 1.35 13.38 20.77
N LYS A 321 2.19 14.29 20.26
CA LYS A 321 2.05 14.84 18.91
C LYS A 321 2.32 13.77 17.85
N VAL A 322 3.35 12.95 18.05
CA VAL A 322 3.66 11.82 17.17
C VAL A 322 2.50 10.82 17.16
N ALA A 323 1.94 10.48 18.32
CA ALA A 323 0.79 9.58 18.43
C ALA A 323 -0.43 10.12 17.67
N THR A 324 -0.77 11.41 17.88
CA THR A 324 -1.88 12.10 17.21
C THR A 324 -1.69 12.10 15.69
N VAL A 325 -0.54 12.55 15.20
CA VAL A 325 -0.28 12.65 13.76
C VAL A 325 -0.23 11.25 13.12
N MET A 326 0.30 10.24 13.81
CA MET A 326 0.30 8.86 13.30
C MET A 326 -1.11 8.28 13.23
N ALA A 327 -1.96 8.50 14.24
CA ALA A 327 -3.36 8.07 14.22
C ALA A 327 -4.14 8.73 13.07
N MET A 328 -3.94 10.04 12.84
CA MET A 328 -4.50 10.74 11.68
C MET A 328 -4.02 10.14 10.35
N ASP A 329 -2.70 9.86 10.21
CA ASP A 329 -2.15 9.23 9.02
C ASP A 329 -2.74 7.82 8.79
N MET A 330 -2.97 7.04 9.86
CA MET A 330 -3.58 5.72 9.77
C MET A 330 -5.03 5.79 9.32
N LEU A 331 -5.85 6.67 9.91
CA LEU A 331 -7.25 6.84 9.52
C LEU A 331 -7.38 7.34 8.08
N MET A 332 -6.56 8.33 7.69
CA MET A 332 -6.57 8.89 6.34
C MET A 332 -6.13 7.87 5.28
N ALA A 333 -5.10 7.07 5.55
CA ALA A 333 -4.55 6.13 4.58
C ALA A 333 -5.21 4.75 4.60
N GLY A 334 -5.89 4.37 5.68
CA GLY A 334 -6.36 3.00 5.92
C GLY A 334 -7.71 2.68 5.29
N VAL A 335 -8.56 3.67 4.99
CA VAL A 335 -9.92 3.44 4.49
C VAL A 335 -9.91 3.06 3.02
N ASP A 336 -9.71 4.03 2.13
CA ASP A 336 -9.90 3.83 0.68
C ASP A 336 -8.91 2.83 0.07
N THR A 337 -7.69 2.76 0.60
CA THR A 337 -6.68 1.80 0.12
C THR A 337 -7.09 0.35 0.39
N THR A 338 -7.60 0.08 1.58
CA THR A 338 -8.04 -1.27 1.97
C THR A 338 -9.39 -1.61 1.32
N SER A 339 -10.34 -0.67 1.27
CA SER A 339 -11.63 -0.83 0.62
C SER A 339 -11.49 -1.17 -0.86
N SER A 340 -10.64 -0.44 -1.59
CA SER A 340 -10.38 -0.69 -3.01
C SER A 340 -9.74 -2.06 -3.23
N THR A 341 -8.75 -2.43 -2.40
CA THR A 341 -8.08 -3.74 -2.47
C THR A 341 -9.05 -4.88 -2.16
N PHE A 342 -9.89 -4.71 -1.15
CA PHE A 342 -10.91 -5.70 -0.77
C PHE A 342 -11.98 -5.85 -1.86
N THR A 343 -12.46 -4.74 -2.44
CA THR A 343 -13.39 -4.76 -3.57
C THR A 343 -12.81 -5.51 -4.77
N ALA A 344 -11.54 -5.26 -5.12
CA ALA A 344 -10.85 -5.98 -6.19
C ALA A 344 -10.79 -7.49 -5.91
N LEU A 345 -10.47 -7.88 -4.68
CA LEU A 345 -10.45 -9.28 -4.27
C LEU A 345 -11.83 -9.94 -4.38
N LEU A 346 -12.89 -9.26 -3.92
CA LEU A 346 -14.26 -9.76 -4.03
C LEU A 346 -14.70 -9.92 -5.49
N LEU A 347 -14.40 -8.94 -6.36
CA LEU A 347 -14.68 -9.05 -7.80
C LEU A 347 -13.97 -10.25 -8.41
N CYS A 348 -12.68 -10.45 -8.12
CA CYS A 348 -11.93 -11.60 -8.59
C CYS A 348 -12.56 -12.92 -8.13
N LEU A 349 -12.93 -13.04 -6.87
CA LEU A 349 -13.53 -14.26 -6.32
C LEU A 349 -14.94 -14.51 -6.86
N ALA A 350 -15.75 -13.47 -7.02
CA ALA A 350 -17.12 -13.56 -7.54
C ALA A 350 -17.16 -13.96 -9.02
N LYS A 351 -16.15 -13.52 -9.80
CA LYS A 351 -16.01 -13.88 -11.22
C LYS A 351 -15.32 -15.24 -11.46
N ASN A 352 -14.76 -15.87 -10.41
CA ASN A 352 -14.05 -17.15 -10.50
C ASN A 352 -14.59 -18.12 -9.43
N PRO A 353 -15.80 -18.69 -9.64
CA PRO A 353 -16.48 -19.52 -8.63
C PRO A 353 -15.70 -20.76 -8.22
N GLU A 354 -14.91 -21.37 -9.13
CA GLU A 354 -14.06 -22.52 -8.82
C GLU A 354 -12.88 -22.13 -7.89
N LYS A 355 -12.32 -20.93 -8.04
CA LYS A 355 -11.28 -20.42 -7.14
C LYS A 355 -11.87 -20.05 -5.78
N GLN A 356 -13.07 -19.49 -5.78
CA GLN A 356 -13.82 -19.20 -4.55
C GLN A 356 -14.16 -20.49 -3.80
N ALA A 357 -14.60 -21.55 -4.48
CA ALA A 357 -14.90 -22.85 -3.87
C ALA A 357 -13.64 -23.45 -3.21
N ARG A 358 -12.51 -23.45 -3.90
CA ARG A 358 -11.23 -23.89 -3.35
C ARG A 358 -10.80 -23.08 -2.12
N LEU A 359 -10.97 -21.75 -2.17
CA LEU A 359 -10.71 -20.91 -1.01
C LEU A 359 -11.62 -21.26 0.15
N ARG A 360 -12.90 -21.53 -0.11
CA ARG A 360 -13.86 -21.96 0.91
C ARG A 360 -13.46 -23.25 1.59
N GLU A 361 -12.96 -24.23 0.87
CA GLU A 361 -12.44 -25.48 1.44
C GLU A 361 -11.29 -25.23 2.42
N GLU A 362 -10.38 -24.29 2.10
CA GLU A 362 -9.31 -23.89 3.01
C GLU A 362 -9.85 -23.18 4.25
N VAL A 363 -10.78 -22.24 4.05
CA VAL A 363 -11.39 -21.46 5.12
C VAL A 363 -12.19 -22.34 6.09
N MET A 364 -12.98 -23.30 5.60
CA MET A 364 -13.77 -24.20 6.43
C MET A 364 -12.93 -25.11 7.34
N LYS A 365 -11.68 -25.41 6.96
CA LYS A 365 -10.75 -26.16 7.82
C LYS A 365 -10.30 -25.36 9.05
N VAL A 366 -10.23 -24.03 8.95
CA VAL A 366 -9.77 -23.14 10.03
C VAL A 366 -10.92 -22.46 10.75
N LEU A 367 -12.07 -22.33 10.10
CA LEU A 367 -13.33 -21.78 10.64
C LEU A 367 -14.46 -22.81 10.39
N PRO A 368 -14.56 -23.88 11.16
CA PRO A 368 -15.58 -24.90 10.95
C PRO A 368 -17.01 -24.37 11.09
N ASN A 369 -17.24 -23.40 11.98
CA ASN A 369 -18.53 -22.74 12.18
C ASN A 369 -18.47 -21.27 11.75
N LYS A 370 -19.62 -20.67 11.43
CA LYS A 370 -19.76 -19.27 11.01
C LYS A 370 -19.27 -18.26 12.07
N ASP A 371 -19.34 -18.62 13.34
CA ASP A 371 -18.94 -17.84 14.50
C ASP A 371 -17.55 -18.21 15.05
N SER A 372 -16.86 -19.21 14.46
CA SER A 372 -15.52 -19.62 14.88
C SER A 372 -14.59 -18.43 15.05
N GLU A 373 -13.83 -18.40 16.14
CA GLU A 373 -12.84 -17.34 16.41
C GLU A 373 -11.56 -17.55 15.60
N PHE A 374 -10.94 -16.46 15.21
CA PHE A 374 -9.61 -16.49 14.59
C PHE A 374 -8.54 -16.65 15.68
N THR A 375 -7.64 -17.59 15.46
CA THR A 375 -6.48 -17.83 16.31
C THR A 375 -5.19 -17.63 15.51
N GLU A 376 -4.05 -17.50 16.20
CA GLU A 376 -2.76 -17.47 15.52
C GLU A 376 -2.50 -18.75 14.69
N ALA A 377 -2.98 -19.90 15.16
CA ALA A 377 -2.84 -21.17 14.45
C ALA A 377 -3.71 -21.20 13.17
N SER A 378 -4.96 -20.74 13.24
CA SER A 378 -5.83 -20.65 12.07
C SER A 378 -5.25 -19.71 11.02
N MET A 379 -4.72 -18.56 11.43
CA MET A 379 -4.14 -17.58 10.50
C MET A 379 -2.86 -18.07 9.80
N LYS A 380 -2.11 -19.02 10.36
CA LYS A 380 -0.96 -19.62 9.67
C LYS A 380 -1.36 -20.51 8.50
N ASN A 381 -2.54 -21.09 8.52
CA ASN A 381 -3.01 -22.14 7.62
C ASN A 381 -3.92 -21.63 6.48
N LEU A 382 -3.69 -20.40 6.00
CA LEU A 382 -4.44 -19.76 4.91
C LEU A 382 -3.54 -19.39 3.71
N PRO A 383 -2.75 -20.32 3.15
CA PRO A 383 -1.85 -20.02 2.04
C PRO A 383 -2.59 -19.67 0.75
N TYR A 384 -3.75 -20.30 0.47
CA TYR A 384 -4.53 -20.02 -0.74
C TYR A 384 -5.23 -18.67 -0.66
N LEU A 385 -5.74 -18.29 0.51
CA LEU A 385 -6.27 -16.94 0.74
C LEU A 385 -5.23 -15.86 0.45
N ARG A 386 -4.00 -16.03 0.97
CA ARG A 386 -2.89 -15.10 0.69
C ARG A 386 -2.52 -15.06 -0.79
N ALA A 387 -2.64 -16.18 -1.47
CA ALA A 387 -2.44 -16.28 -2.91
C ALA A 387 -3.53 -15.50 -3.68
N CYS A 388 -4.81 -15.62 -3.28
CA CYS A 388 -5.92 -14.85 -3.85
C CYS A 388 -5.73 -13.35 -3.66
N ILE A 389 -5.32 -12.90 -2.46
CA ILE A 389 -5.05 -11.48 -2.18
C ILE A 389 -3.94 -10.94 -3.08
N LYS A 390 -2.82 -11.68 -3.22
CA LYS A 390 -1.72 -11.25 -4.10
C LYS A 390 -2.13 -11.18 -5.55
N GLU A 391 -2.90 -12.15 -6.02
CA GLU A 391 -3.32 -12.18 -7.42
C GLU A 391 -4.32 -11.08 -7.75
N SER A 392 -5.25 -10.76 -6.85
CA SER A 392 -6.13 -9.59 -7.02
C SER A 392 -5.35 -8.28 -7.05
N GLN A 393 -4.32 -8.12 -6.21
CA GLN A 393 -3.44 -6.94 -6.23
C GLN A 393 -2.57 -6.84 -7.49
N ARG A 394 -2.29 -7.96 -8.17
CA ARG A 394 -1.61 -7.97 -9.46
C ARG A 394 -2.54 -7.50 -10.58
N LEU A 395 -3.76 -8.05 -10.64
CA LEU A 395 -4.75 -7.72 -11.67
C LEU A 395 -5.31 -6.30 -11.50
N TYR A 396 -5.54 -5.89 -10.27
CA TYR A 396 -6.06 -4.58 -9.89
C TYR A 396 -5.08 -3.86 -8.95
N PRO A 397 -3.94 -3.38 -9.47
CA PRO A 397 -2.94 -2.68 -8.64
C PRO A 397 -3.54 -1.40 -8.07
N LEU A 398 -3.37 -1.20 -6.77
CA LEU A 398 -3.93 -0.02 -6.09
C LEU A 398 -3.28 1.29 -6.52
N ILE A 399 -1.96 1.27 -6.76
CA ILE A 399 -1.17 2.45 -7.12
C ILE A 399 -0.55 2.30 -8.51
N VAL A 400 -0.49 3.42 -9.24
CA VAL A 400 0.08 3.46 -10.60
C VAL A 400 1.58 3.19 -10.61
N GLY A 401 2.29 3.69 -9.60
CA GLY A 401 3.74 3.54 -9.52
C GLY A 401 4.33 3.97 -8.19
N ASN A 402 5.65 3.90 -8.11
CA ASN A 402 6.44 4.35 -6.97
C ASN A 402 7.48 5.38 -7.41
N ALA A 403 7.77 6.33 -6.54
CA ALA A 403 8.74 7.38 -6.80
C ALA A 403 9.95 7.28 -5.85
N ARG A 404 11.13 7.58 -6.39
CA ARG A 404 12.38 7.74 -5.61
C ARG A 404 13.24 8.83 -6.22
N VAL A 405 14.07 9.42 -5.37
CA VAL A 405 15.19 10.23 -5.82
C VAL A 405 16.45 9.40 -5.69
N LEU A 406 17.23 9.30 -6.75
CA LEU A 406 18.50 8.55 -6.74
C LEU A 406 19.49 9.21 -5.78
N SER A 407 20.12 8.42 -4.92
CA SER A 407 21.15 8.90 -3.98
C SER A 407 22.56 8.96 -4.61
N ARG A 408 22.79 8.23 -5.70
CA ARG A 408 24.03 8.19 -6.49
C ARG A 408 23.71 8.02 -7.97
N ASP A 409 24.68 8.24 -8.82
CA ASP A 409 24.58 7.99 -10.25
C ASP A 409 24.21 6.54 -10.54
N ALA A 410 23.43 6.30 -11.59
CA ALA A 410 22.99 4.95 -11.98
C ALA A 410 22.73 4.85 -13.49
N VAL A 411 22.86 3.65 -14.03
CA VAL A 411 22.46 3.35 -15.40
C VAL A 411 21.04 2.80 -15.39
N LEU A 412 20.11 3.47 -16.08
CA LEU A 412 18.73 3.01 -16.24
C LEU A 412 18.43 2.87 -17.73
N SER A 413 17.99 1.67 -18.15
CA SER A 413 17.69 1.36 -19.55
C SER A 413 18.80 1.77 -20.53
N GLY A 414 20.07 1.68 -20.10
CA GLY A 414 21.24 2.03 -20.89
C GLY A 414 21.54 3.54 -21.01
N TYR A 415 20.98 4.36 -20.13
CA TYR A 415 21.26 5.79 -20.04
C TYR A 415 21.91 6.14 -18.69
N GLN A 416 22.84 7.08 -18.73
CA GLN A 416 23.44 7.68 -17.54
C GLN A 416 22.42 8.55 -16.82
N VAL A 417 22.03 8.20 -15.60
CA VAL A 417 21.06 8.96 -14.81
C VAL A 417 21.75 9.49 -13.55
N PRO A 418 21.93 10.83 -13.44
CA PRO A 418 22.65 11.44 -12.32
C PRO A 418 21.93 11.28 -10.98
N ALA A 419 22.71 11.29 -9.90
CA ALA A 419 22.21 11.45 -8.54
C ALA A 419 21.29 12.68 -8.44
N GLY A 420 20.32 12.62 -7.55
CA GLY A 420 19.31 13.67 -7.42
C GLY A 420 18.15 13.61 -8.43
N THR A 421 18.23 12.71 -9.44
CA THR A 421 17.12 12.54 -10.39
C THR A 421 15.92 11.92 -9.70
N TYR A 422 14.76 12.57 -9.85
CA TYR A 422 13.48 12.00 -9.47
C TYR A 422 13.04 10.95 -10.49
N VAL A 423 12.92 9.70 -10.07
CA VAL A 423 12.51 8.57 -10.91
C VAL A 423 11.16 8.03 -10.46
N ASN A 424 10.22 7.96 -11.39
CA ASN A 424 8.92 7.31 -11.23
C ASN A 424 8.97 5.91 -11.86
N ILE A 425 8.73 4.89 -11.05
CA ILE A 425 8.71 3.47 -11.42
C ILE A 425 7.27 3.08 -11.69
N VAL A 426 6.95 2.64 -12.91
CA VAL A 426 5.59 2.30 -13.35
C VAL A 426 5.51 0.82 -13.74
N PRO A 427 5.13 -0.10 -12.81
CA PRO A 427 5.12 -1.53 -13.07
C PRO A 427 3.90 -2.03 -13.85
N LEU A 428 2.90 -1.20 -14.10
CA LEU A 428 1.58 -1.59 -14.61
C LEU A 428 1.63 -2.52 -15.81
N ASN A 429 2.42 -2.14 -16.82
CA ASN A 429 2.58 -2.91 -18.04
C ASN A 429 3.19 -4.30 -17.79
N ALA A 430 4.17 -4.39 -16.87
CA ALA A 430 4.78 -5.67 -16.53
C ALA A 430 3.82 -6.61 -15.76
N LEU A 431 2.87 -6.06 -14.99
CA LEU A 431 1.87 -6.85 -14.26
C LEU A 431 0.86 -7.54 -15.17
N THR A 432 0.64 -7.03 -16.39
CA THR A 432 -0.37 -7.50 -17.35
C THR A 432 0.22 -8.21 -18.56
N ARG A 433 1.55 -8.45 -18.60
CA ARG A 433 2.22 -9.15 -19.71
C ARG A 433 2.54 -10.60 -19.38
N ASP A 434 2.28 -11.48 -20.36
CA ASP A 434 2.60 -12.90 -20.26
C ASP A 434 4.10 -13.18 -20.12
N GLU A 435 4.96 -12.25 -20.59
CA GLU A 435 6.42 -12.31 -20.41
C GLU A 435 6.82 -12.38 -18.91
N TYR A 436 6.10 -11.63 -18.04
CA TYR A 436 6.38 -11.60 -16.60
C TYR A 436 5.45 -12.47 -15.78
N PHE A 437 4.22 -12.64 -16.24
CA PHE A 437 3.18 -13.44 -15.59
C PHE A 437 2.44 -14.25 -16.65
N PRO A 438 2.86 -15.45 -16.97
CA PRO A 438 2.16 -16.30 -17.94
C PRO A 438 0.66 -16.39 -17.64
N GLN A 439 -0.19 -16.26 -18.67
CA GLN A 439 -1.64 -16.11 -18.54
C GLN A 439 -2.00 -14.89 -17.66
N ALA A 440 -1.42 -13.73 -18.00
CA ALA A 440 -1.51 -12.53 -17.18
C ALA A 440 -2.93 -11.97 -17.04
N SER A 441 -3.83 -12.23 -18.00
CA SER A 441 -5.24 -11.84 -17.95
C SER A 441 -6.07 -12.64 -16.95
N GLU A 442 -5.61 -13.83 -16.56
CA GLU A 442 -6.35 -14.77 -15.73
C GLU A 442 -6.11 -14.52 -14.24
N PHE A 443 -7.15 -14.80 -13.42
CA PHE A 443 -7.01 -14.84 -11.97
C PHE A 443 -6.49 -16.20 -11.53
N LEU A 444 -5.18 -16.31 -11.35
CA LEU A 444 -4.47 -17.56 -11.03
C LEU A 444 -3.74 -17.45 -9.67
N PRO A 445 -4.43 -17.61 -8.53
CA PRO A 445 -3.81 -17.62 -7.21
C PRO A 445 -2.68 -18.67 -7.07
N GLU A 446 -2.74 -19.74 -7.85
CA GLU A 446 -1.79 -20.85 -7.86
C GLU A 446 -0.35 -20.40 -8.10
N ARG A 447 -0.13 -19.31 -8.84
CA ARG A 447 1.21 -18.74 -9.08
C ARG A 447 1.95 -18.30 -7.81
N TRP A 448 1.22 -18.07 -6.71
CA TRP A 448 1.77 -17.60 -5.43
C TRP A 448 1.97 -18.71 -4.40
N LEU A 449 1.55 -19.94 -4.70
CA LEU A 449 1.74 -21.08 -3.81
C LEU A 449 3.20 -21.54 -3.84
N ARG A 450 3.67 -22.09 -2.72
CA ARG A 450 4.99 -22.71 -2.65
C ARG A 450 4.91 -24.14 -3.15
N SER A 451 5.87 -24.54 -3.98
CA SER A 451 6.05 -25.95 -4.30
C SER A 451 6.43 -26.74 -3.05
N PRO A 452 5.93 -27.97 -2.87
CA PRO A 452 6.50 -28.91 -1.92
C PRO A 452 8.00 -29.09 -2.23
N LYS A 453 8.85 -29.09 -1.19
CA LYS A 453 10.33 -29.14 -1.35
C LYS A 453 10.85 -30.40 -2.04
N ASP A 454 10.04 -31.46 -2.11
CA ASP A 454 10.44 -32.81 -2.56
C ASP A 454 9.88 -33.22 -3.93
N SER A 455 9.20 -32.32 -4.66
CA SER A 455 8.76 -32.68 -6.01
C SER A 455 9.83 -32.27 -7.02
N GLU A 456 10.55 -33.26 -7.57
CA GLU A 456 11.35 -33.14 -8.81
C GLU A 456 10.48 -32.77 -10.04
N SER A 457 9.16 -32.77 -9.90
CA SER A 457 8.22 -32.30 -10.91
C SER A 457 8.22 -30.78 -10.94
N ARG A 458 8.43 -30.18 -12.12
CA ARG A 458 8.20 -28.78 -12.41
C ARG A 458 6.84 -28.38 -11.84
N CYS A 459 6.85 -27.64 -10.72
CA CYS A 459 5.60 -27.16 -10.15
C CYS A 459 5.03 -26.06 -11.04
N PRO A 460 3.78 -26.17 -11.50
CA PRO A 460 3.15 -25.15 -12.34
C PRO A 460 3.27 -23.74 -11.76
N ALA A 461 3.26 -23.59 -10.44
CA ALA A 461 3.44 -22.32 -9.76
C ALA A 461 4.77 -21.62 -10.10
N ASN A 462 5.86 -22.35 -10.32
CA ASN A 462 7.16 -21.76 -10.66
C ASN A 462 7.20 -21.25 -12.11
N GLU A 463 6.44 -21.87 -13.00
CA GLU A 463 6.32 -21.45 -14.39
C GLU A 463 5.39 -20.24 -14.56
N LEU A 464 4.47 -20.03 -13.61
CA LEU A 464 3.47 -18.96 -13.65
C LEU A 464 3.91 -17.67 -12.95
N LYS A 465 5.03 -17.67 -12.22
CA LYS A 465 5.50 -16.54 -11.43
C LYS A 465 6.61 -15.77 -12.14
N SER A 466 6.58 -14.45 -12.05
CA SER A 466 7.69 -13.62 -12.52
C SER A 466 9.01 -13.98 -11.84
N THR A 467 10.09 -14.08 -12.63
CA THR A 467 11.45 -14.26 -12.13
C THR A 467 12.03 -12.98 -11.51
N ASN A 468 11.47 -11.81 -11.82
CA ASN A 468 11.90 -10.52 -11.25
C ASN A 468 11.01 -10.14 -10.05
N PRO A 469 11.53 -10.18 -8.81
CA PRO A 469 10.75 -9.88 -7.61
C PRO A 469 10.35 -8.39 -7.49
N PHE A 470 10.98 -7.49 -8.26
CA PHE A 470 10.68 -6.05 -8.22
C PHE A 470 9.50 -5.65 -9.10
N VAL A 471 8.97 -6.55 -9.92
CA VAL A 471 7.77 -6.29 -10.73
C VAL A 471 6.50 -6.18 -9.87
N PHE A 472 6.39 -7.01 -8.82
CA PHE A 472 5.20 -7.06 -7.97
C PHE A 472 5.54 -6.63 -6.53
N LEU A 473 5.28 -5.38 -6.23
CA LEU A 473 5.57 -4.76 -4.93
C LEU A 473 4.33 -3.95 -4.43
N PRO A 474 3.22 -4.60 -4.11
CA PRO A 474 1.96 -3.92 -3.76
C PRO A 474 2.07 -3.01 -2.53
N PHE A 475 3.01 -3.29 -1.64
CA PHE A 475 3.32 -2.48 -0.45
C PHE A 475 4.64 -1.69 -0.58
N GLY A 476 5.23 -1.63 -1.78
CA GLY A 476 6.53 -1.02 -2.03
C GLY A 476 7.71 -1.83 -1.50
N PHE A 477 8.89 -1.23 -1.49
CA PHE A 477 10.16 -1.85 -1.09
C PHE A 477 11.00 -0.89 -0.23
N GLY A 478 11.91 -1.48 0.55
CA GLY A 478 12.91 -0.73 1.33
C GLY A 478 12.34 0.01 2.52
N PRO A 479 13.04 1.02 3.04
CA PRO A 479 12.63 1.79 4.22
C PRO A 479 11.25 2.47 4.05
N ARG A 480 10.91 2.88 2.83
CA ARG A 480 9.63 3.52 2.47
C ARG A 480 8.48 2.54 2.21
N MET A 481 8.65 1.25 2.44
CA MET A 481 7.53 0.31 2.32
C MET A 481 6.37 0.70 3.25
N CYS A 482 5.15 0.29 2.89
CA CYS A 482 3.94 0.60 3.65
C CYS A 482 4.08 0.23 5.13
N VAL A 483 3.85 1.20 6.01
CA VAL A 483 3.90 0.99 7.47
C VAL A 483 2.72 0.16 7.96
N GLY A 484 1.56 0.27 7.31
CA GLY A 484 0.33 -0.47 7.61
C GLY A 484 0.29 -1.89 7.04
N LYS A 485 1.31 -2.33 6.29
CA LYS A 485 1.28 -3.60 5.56
C LYS A 485 0.73 -4.77 6.38
N ARG A 486 1.23 -4.97 7.59
CA ARG A 486 0.82 -6.12 8.43
C ARG A 486 -0.61 -6.01 8.93
N ILE A 487 -1.08 -4.79 9.18
CA ILE A 487 -2.45 -4.50 9.62
C ILE A 487 -3.40 -4.77 8.46
N VAL A 488 -3.09 -4.25 7.27
CA VAL A 488 -3.90 -4.45 6.06
C VAL A 488 -3.91 -5.91 5.63
N GLU A 489 -2.78 -6.62 5.67
CA GLU A 489 -2.73 -8.07 5.39
C GLU A 489 -3.65 -8.84 6.35
N MET A 490 -3.61 -8.54 7.65
CA MET A 490 -4.51 -9.13 8.64
C MET A 490 -5.99 -8.79 8.36
N GLU A 491 -6.29 -7.54 8.09
CA GLU A 491 -7.66 -7.07 7.81
C GLU A 491 -8.26 -7.78 6.60
N LEU A 492 -7.52 -7.84 5.49
CA LEU A 492 -7.94 -8.55 4.28
C LEU A 492 -8.10 -10.06 4.52
N GLU A 493 -7.16 -10.69 5.23
CA GLU A 493 -7.22 -12.13 5.53
C GLU A 493 -8.44 -12.46 6.39
N LEU A 494 -8.65 -11.74 7.49
CA LEU A 494 -9.75 -11.99 8.42
C LEU A 494 -11.12 -11.66 7.80
N GLY A 495 -11.23 -10.52 7.12
CA GLY A 495 -12.47 -10.08 6.47
C GLY A 495 -12.91 -11.04 5.37
N THR A 496 -11.97 -11.40 4.48
CA THR A 496 -12.27 -12.33 3.38
C THR A 496 -12.61 -13.72 3.89
N ALA A 497 -11.84 -14.27 4.84
CA ALA A 497 -12.11 -15.58 5.39
C ALA A 497 -13.50 -15.64 6.05
N ARG A 498 -13.87 -14.62 6.83
CA ARG A 498 -15.19 -14.54 7.47
C ARG A 498 -16.31 -14.46 6.43
N LEU A 499 -16.13 -13.67 5.38
CA LEU A 499 -17.12 -13.48 4.33
C LEU A 499 -17.32 -14.76 3.51
N ILE A 500 -16.26 -15.42 3.08
CA ILE A 500 -16.29 -16.67 2.30
C ILE A 500 -16.78 -17.86 3.13
N ARG A 501 -16.61 -17.82 4.46
CA ARG A 501 -17.22 -18.82 5.37
C ARG A 501 -18.74 -18.67 5.43
N ASN A 502 -19.27 -17.46 5.30
CA ASN A 502 -20.68 -17.18 5.46
C ASN A 502 -21.45 -17.22 4.15
N PHE A 503 -20.84 -16.78 3.03
CA PHE A 503 -21.52 -16.57 1.77
C PHE A 503 -20.83 -17.23 0.59
N ASN A 504 -21.66 -17.63 -0.38
CA ASN A 504 -21.22 -17.71 -1.77
C ASN A 504 -21.44 -16.32 -2.39
N VAL A 505 -20.38 -15.73 -2.94
CA VAL A 505 -20.40 -14.36 -3.46
C VAL A 505 -20.42 -14.40 -4.99
N GLU A 506 -21.39 -13.71 -5.59
CA GLU A 506 -21.52 -13.58 -7.04
C GLU A 506 -21.51 -12.11 -7.45
N PHE A 507 -21.11 -11.84 -8.68
CA PHE A 507 -21.20 -10.52 -9.29
C PHE A 507 -21.58 -10.68 -10.76
N ASN A 508 -22.83 -10.36 -11.11
CA ASN A 508 -23.45 -10.68 -12.41
C ASN A 508 -23.44 -9.49 -13.39
N TYR A 509 -22.66 -8.44 -13.08
CA TYR A 509 -22.56 -7.22 -13.88
C TYR A 509 -21.21 -7.11 -14.59
N PRO A 510 -21.10 -6.26 -15.64
CA PRO A 510 -19.83 -5.94 -16.29
C PRO A 510 -18.80 -5.38 -15.31
N THR A 511 -17.52 -5.68 -15.53
CA THR A 511 -16.40 -5.20 -14.71
C THR A 511 -15.41 -4.34 -15.50
N GLU A 512 -15.73 -4.02 -16.75
CA GLU A 512 -15.00 -3.04 -17.54
C GLU A 512 -15.10 -1.69 -16.84
N ASN A 513 -13.95 -1.05 -16.62
CA ASN A 513 -13.85 0.21 -15.86
C ASN A 513 -14.34 0.11 -14.41
N ALA A 514 -14.20 -1.08 -13.78
CA ALA A 514 -14.57 -1.28 -12.37
C ALA A 514 -13.85 -0.33 -11.42
N PHE A 515 -12.71 0.17 -11.81
CA PHE A 515 -11.91 1.14 -11.06
C PHE A 515 -11.58 2.35 -11.92
N ARG A 516 -11.57 3.54 -11.30
CA ARG A 516 -10.99 4.77 -11.86
C ARG A 516 -9.63 5.05 -11.23
N SER A 517 -8.70 5.50 -12.06
CA SER A 517 -7.34 5.79 -11.61
C SER A 517 -7.17 7.27 -11.28
N ALA A 518 -7.11 7.58 -9.98
CA ALA A 518 -6.74 8.88 -9.43
C ALA A 518 -5.30 8.80 -8.86
N LEU A 519 -5.04 9.27 -7.62
CA LEU A 519 -3.78 8.96 -6.92
C LEU A 519 -3.68 7.47 -6.54
N ILE A 520 -4.83 6.86 -6.32
CA ILE A 520 -5.03 5.42 -6.15
C ILE A 520 -6.20 4.97 -7.05
N ASN A 521 -6.31 3.67 -7.28
CA ASN A 521 -7.45 3.11 -7.97
C ASN A 521 -8.64 2.98 -7.03
N LEU A 522 -9.72 3.69 -7.35
CA LEU A 522 -10.97 3.71 -6.59
C LEU A 522 -12.06 2.96 -7.35
N PRO A 523 -12.94 2.19 -6.69
CA PRO A 523 -14.10 1.59 -7.32
C PRO A 523 -14.96 2.63 -8.04
N ASN A 524 -15.44 2.26 -9.25
CA ASN A 524 -16.14 3.19 -10.14
C ASN A 524 -17.46 2.64 -10.71
N ILE A 525 -17.89 1.49 -10.23
CA ILE A 525 -19.14 0.84 -10.64
C ILE A 525 -20.02 0.56 -9.41
N PRO A 526 -21.35 0.44 -9.57
CA PRO A 526 -22.23 -0.06 -8.52
C PRO A 526 -21.79 -1.46 -8.05
N LEU A 527 -21.61 -1.64 -6.76
CA LEU A 527 -21.08 -2.89 -6.20
C LEU A 527 -22.22 -3.85 -5.79
N LYS A 528 -23.06 -4.23 -6.74
CA LYS A 528 -24.18 -5.17 -6.55
C LYS A 528 -23.72 -6.62 -6.37
N PHE A 529 -22.91 -6.89 -5.35
CA PHE A 529 -22.57 -8.26 -5.00
C PHE A 529 -23.78 -9.00 -4.51
N LYS A 530 -23.95 -10.24 -4.98
CA LYS A 530 -24.97 -11.14 -4.46
C LYS A 530 -24.36 -12.04 -3.40
N PHE A 531 -24.94 -12.03 -2.20
CA PHE A 531 -24.46 -12.78 -1.03
C PHE A 531 -25.44 -13.91 -0.71
N ILE A 532 -25.13 -15.12 -1.12
CA ILE A 532 -25.95 -16.32 -0.92
C ILE A 532 -25.47 -17.04 0.34
N ASP A 533 -26.37 -17.28 1.29
CA ASP A 533 -26.03 -17.94 2.55
C ASP A 533 -25.50 -19.35 2.33
N LEU A 534 -24.43 -19.69 3.05
CA LEU A 534 -23.96 -21.07 3.15
C LEU A 534 -24.59 -21.76 4.37
N PRO A 535 -24.73 -23.09 4.34
CA PRO A 535 -25.16 -23.84 5.52
C PRO A 535 -24.16 -23.68 6.69
N ASN A 536 -24.64 -23.90 7.90
CA ASN A 536 -23.82 -23.87 9.11
C ASN A 536 -22.75 -24.95 9.13
#